data_07d55aee2dbf576b8376aeeb6a5ca8a4
#
_entry.id   07d55aee2dbf576b8376aeeb6a5ca8a4
#
_cell.length_a   1.000
_cell.length_b   1.000
_cell.length_c   1.000
_cell.angle_alpha   90.00
_cell.angle_beta   90.00
_cell.angle_gamma   90.00
#
_symmetry.space_group_name_H-M   'P 1'
#
loop_
_entity.id
_entity.type
_entity.pdbx_description
1 polymer ?
#
loop_
_entity_poly.entity_id
_entity_poly.type
_entity_poly.pdbx_seq_one_letter_code
_entity_poly.pdbx_strand_id
1 'polypeptide(L)'
;VKFIESNTSLTLTSAVGSSDVSTAKIVTRQRGKLQNPEDNINIFKLPFDTIKTLKTTANGAVTDTNFNVRRNFVGTLSSNGDLSLTTGTNETFASLNNDDYSVTIMSTGAGGTGAVGDVLNLSGNNHEGDAIFTLSGSPTGRTLTLDFGANFNGHKVKILATVTRSVAPSKSKTLNEDQTLQVSTQATIESGVIGLGKADINALNKVYMAPDFSTDATTSHTDITDRFDLDNGQRDNFYDIGRIKLKKGKLKPTGRLLIDFDFFSHGTGDYFDIDSYSGVVDYENVPSYTSDTTGEIFELRDCLDFRPRVDDASTINSGNADRSYDGSGASDCDVVEFNNDVTADFEYYLPRIDKIFLTRQGDFKVSKGASALDPEAPSNIDGHLYIAEM
;
A
#
# COMPACT_ATOMS: atom_id res chain seq x y z
N VAL A 1 2.18 -2.85 14.64
CA VAL A 1 0.75 -2.49 14.69
C VAL A 1 0.04 -3.45 15.63
N LYS A 2 -0.55 -2.95 16.71
CA LYS A 2 -1.48 -3.72 17.53
C LYS A 2 -2.88 -3.29 17.14
N PHE A 3 -3.65 -4.21 16.57
CA PHE A 3 -5.09 -4.04 16.50
C PHE A 3 -5.65 -4.15 17.93
N ILE A 4 -6.35 -3.10 18.37
CA ILE A 4 -7.10 -3.15 19.62
C ILE A 4 -8.49 -3.65 19.24
N GLU A 5 -8.81 -4.87 19.63
CA GLU A 5 -10.18 -5.38 19.54
C GLU A 5 -11.08 -4.51 20.43
N SER A 6 -11.84 -3.63 19.82
CA SER A 6 -12.94 -2.97 20.50
C SER A 6 -14.22 -3.26 19.74
N ASN A 7 -15.06 -4.14 20.31
CA ASN A 7 -16.40 -4.51 19.85
C ASN A 7 -16.46 -5.10 18.44
N THR A 8 -16.15 -6.38 18.33
CA THR A 8 -16.46 -7.19 17.16
C THR A 8 -17.99 -7.40 17.10
N SER A 9 -18.68 -6.66 16.25
CA SER A 9 -20.05 -7.05 15.90
C SER A 9 -19.99 -7.98 14.70
N LEU A 10 -20.26 -9.26 14.93
CA LEU A 10 -20.38 -10.24 13.88
C LEU A 10 -21.80 -10.12 13.29
N THR A 11 -21.93 -9.61 12.08
CA THR A 11 -23.21 -9.60 11.38
C THR A 11 -23.21 -10.69 10.33
N LEU A 12 -23.93 -11.77 10.56
CA LEU A 12 -24.23 -12.77 9.54
C LEU A 12 -25.23 -12.18 8.54
N THR A 13 -24.79 -11.86 7.34
CA THR A 13 -25.59 -11.11 6.36
C THR A 13 -26.50 -11.99 5.49
N SER A 14 -26.47 -13.33 5.61
CA SER A 14 -27.49 -14.18 4.98
C SER A 14 -27.58 -15.56 5.64
N ALA A 15 -28.78 -16.11 5.69
CA ALA A 15 -28.98 -17.53 5.95
C ALA A 15 -28.33 -18.33 4.82
N VAL A 16 -27.38 -19.19 5.17
CA VAL A 16 -26.65 -20.02 4.21
C VAL A 16 -27.68 -21.02 3.63
N GLY A 17 -28.01 -20.86 2.34
CA GLY A 17 -28.80 -21.85 1.62
C GLY A 17 -28.02 -23.17 1.55
N SER A 18 -28.73 -24.28 1.63
CA SER A 18 -28.19 -25.64 1.80
C SER A 18 -27.32 -26.16 0.64
N SER A 19 -27.01 -25.36 -0.38
CA SER A 19 -26.25 -25.79 -1.56
C SER A 19 -24.82 -25.20 -1.70
N ASP A 20 -24.43 -24.23 -0.85
CA ASP A 20 -23.11 -23.59 -0.96
C ASP A 20 -22.49 -23.33 0.41
N VAL A 21 -22.14 -24.41 1.09
CA VAL A 21 -21.49 -24.36 2.41
C VAL A 21 -20.00 -23.99 2.32
N SER A 22 -19.44 -23.86 1.12
CA SER A 22 -18.02 -23.52 0.92
C SER A 22 -17.71 -22.02 1.00
N THR A 23 -18.71 -21.16 1.07
CA THR A 23 -18.52 -19.71 1.07
C THR A 23 -19.45 -19.03 2.08
N ALA A 24 -19.21 -19.23 3.36
CA ALA A 24 -19.84 -18.36 4.36
C ALA A 24 -19.06 -17.04 4.38
N LYS A 25 -19.78 -15.94 4.21
CA LYS A 25 -19.26 -14.59 4.24
C LYS A 25 -19.40 -14.04 5.65
N ILE A 26 -18.27 -13.72 6.28
CA ILE A 26 -18.26 -12.95 7.52
C ILE A 26 -17.65 -11.60 7.22
N VAL A 27 -18.43 -10.56 7.47
CA VAL A 27 -17.94 -9.18 7.41
C VAL A 27 -17.62 -8.75 8.84
N THR A 28 -16.37 -8.41 9.11
CA THR A 28 -15.98 -7.83 10.39
C THR A 28 -15.44 -6.43 10.18
N ARG A 29 -15.75 -5.53 11.12
CA ARG A 29 -15.16 -4.20 11.15
C ARG A 29 -14.07 -4.18 12.21
N GLN A 30 -12.88 -3.79 11.79
CA GLN A 30 -11.73 -3.71 12.67
C GLN A 30 -11.17 -2.30 12.71
N ARG A 31 -10.64 -1.91 13.86
CA ARG A 31 -9.90 -0.66 14.05
C ARG A 31 -8.47 -0.98 14.42
N GLY A 32 -7.54 -0.38 13.71
CA GLY A 32 -6.13 -0.46 14.01
C GLY A 32 -5.56 0.92 14.29
N LYS A 33 -4.55 0.97 15.15
CA LYS A 33 -3.74 2.15 15.40
C LYS A 33 -2.29 1.87 15.05
N LEU A 34 -1.63 2.82 14.42
CA LEU A 34 -0.18 2.86 14.39
C LEU A 34 0.33 3.17 15.80
N GLN A 35 0.99 2.21 16.44
CA GLN A 35 1.37 2.33 17.86
C GLN A 35 2.79 2.85 18.08
N ASN A 36 3.67 2.79 17.09
CA ASN A 36 5.06 3.16 17.30
C ASN A 36 5.53 4.19 16.26
N PRO A 37 5.91 5.41 16.68
CA PRO A 37 6.45 6.42 15.77
C PRO A 37 7.79 6.05 15.15
N GLU A 38 8.51 5.11 15.76
CA GLU A 38 9.80 4.65 15.28
C GLU A 38 9.66 3.57 14.19
N ASP A 39 8.53 2.86 14.16
CA ASP A 39 8.21 1.84 13.16
C ASP A 39 7.54 2.48 11.95
N ASN A 40 8.22 3.25 11.19
CA ASN A 40 7.75 3.98 10.00
C ASN A 40 7.28 3.02 8.87
N ILE A 41 6.49 2.00 9.25
CA ILE A 41 6.01 0.93 8.39
C ILE A 41 4.59 1.25 7.97
N ASN A 42 4.37 1.44 6.67
CA ASN A 42 3.06 1.73 6.08
C ASN A 42 2.31 0.46 5.64
N ILE A 43 2.54 -0.65 6.34
CA ILE A 43 1.88 -1.94 6.11
C ILE A 43 1.17 -2.37 7.39
N PHE A 44 -0.11 -2.71 7.27
CA PHE A 44 -0.95 -3.15 8.39
C PHE A 44 -1.34 -4.60 8.19
N LYS A 45 -0.91 -5.48 9.08
CA LYS A 45 -1.40 -6.86 9.09
C LYS A 45 -2.87 -6.89 9.49
N LEU A 46 -3.67 -7.61 8.74
CA LEU A 46 -5.03 -7.94 9.15
C LEU A 46 -4.99 -8.98 10.27
N PRO A 47 -5.96 -8.96 11.20
CA PRO A 47 -5.97 -9.85 12.37
C PRO A 47 -6.46 -11.25 12.02
N PHE A 48 -5.76 -11.94 11.11
CA PHE A 48 -6.04 -13.33 10.75
C PHE A 48 -5.12 -14.29 11.49
N ASP A 49 -5.62 -15.50 11.72
CA ASP A 49 -4.78 -16.66 11.93
C ASP A 49 -4.45 -17.33 10.58
N THR A 50 -3.49 -18.26 10.61
CA THR A 50 -2.91 -18.86 9.39
C THR A 50 -3.86 -19.75 8.58
N ILE A 51 -5.04 -20.06 9.10
CA ILE A 51 -6.01 -20.93 8.42
C ILE A 51 -7.13 -20.16 7.70
N LYS A 52 -7.15 -18.85 7.83
CA LYS A 52 -8.14 -17.99 7.18
C LYS A 52 -7.56 -17.32 5.95
N THR A 53 -8.32 -17.34 4.89
CA THR A 53 -7.96 -16.75 3.60
C THR A 53 -8.94 -15.64 3.27
N LEU A 54 -8.45 -14.48 2.92
CA LEU A 54 -9.29 -13.40 2.40
C LEU A 54 -10.04 -13.85 1.15
N LYS A 55 -11.26 -13.37 1.01
CA LYS A 55 -12.08 -13.65 -0.16
C LYS A 55 -11.72 -12.72 -1.30
N THR A 56 -11.19 -13.26 -2.37
CA THR A 56 -10.97 -12.52 -3.62
C THR A 56 -12.24 -12.54 -4.45
N THR A 57 -12.92 -11.40 -4.58
CA THR A 57 -14.12 -11.28 -5.42
C THR A 57 -14.18 -9.91 -6.08
N ALA A 58 -15.07 -9.81 -7.08
CA ALA A 58 -15.31 -8.55 -7.80
C ALA A 58 -15.79 -7.38 -6.90
N ASN A 59 -16.18 -7.65 -5.67
CA ASN A 59 -16.64 -6.64 -4.70
C ASN A 59 -15.58 -6.33 -3.63
N GLY A 60 -14.37 -6.85 -3.78
CA GLY A 60 -13.28 -6.64 -2.85
C GLY A 60 -13.34 -7.50 -1.60
N ALA A 61 -12.17 -7.93 -1.13
CA ALA A 61 -12.01 -8.61 0.15
C ALA A 61 -12.00 -7.60 1.31
N VAL A 62 -11.61 -6.36 1.03
CA VAL A 62 -11.55 -5.26 1.98
C VAL A 62 -12.37 -4.09 1.44
N THR A 63 -13.33 -3.61 2.22
CA THR A 63 -14.26 -2.54 1.83
C THR A 63 -14.40 -1.51 2.94
N ASP A 64 -15.04 -0.39 2.63
CA ASP A 64 -15.31 0.70 3.58
C ASP A 64 -14.09 1.13 4.40
N THR A 65 -12.91 1.12 3.77
CA THR A 65 -11.67 1.53 4.42
C THR A 65 -11.68 3.03 4.65
N ASN A 66 -11.51 3.41 5.92
CA ASN A 66 -11.48 4.81 6.34
C ASN A 66 -10.23 5.06 7.16
N PHE A 67 -9.54 6.16 6.87
CA PHE A 67 -8.34 6.58 7.58
C PHE A 67 -8.09 8.07 7.43
N ASN A 68 -7.24 8.61 8.28
CA ASN A 68 -6.80 10.00 8.20
C ASN A 68 -5.44 10.08 7.52
N VAL A 69 -5.26 11.14 6.74
CA VAL A 69 -3.99 11.49 6.10
C VAL A 69 -3.61 12.93 6.43
N ARG A 70 -2.30 13.20 6.51
CA ARG A 70 -1.77 14.55 6.61
C ARG A 70 -1.39 15.05 5.23
N ARG A 71 -2.06 16.10 4.78
CA ARG A 71 -1.84 16.66 3.44
C ARG A 71 -1.34 18.09 3.52
N ASN A 72 -0.39 18.41 2.64
CA ASN A 72 0.13 19.75 2.46
C ASN A 72 -0.63 20.48 1.35
N PHE A 73 -1.10 21.68 1.64
CA PHE A 73 -1.65 22.59 0.66
C PHE A 73 -0.80 23.87 0.63
N VAL A 74 -0.72 24.47 -0.54
CA VAL A 74 -0.08 25.78 -0.71
C VAL A 74 -1.05 26.67 -1.44
N GLY A 75 -1.32 27.85 -0.89
CA GLY A 75 -2.23 28.80 -1.49
C GLY A 75 -1.80 30.24 -1.24
N THR A 76 -2.39 31.15 -2.00
CA THR A 76 -2.24 32.59 -1.81
C THR A 76 -3.55 33.17 -1.31
N LEU A 77 -3.52 33.87 -0.18
CA LEU A 77 -4.69 34.52 0.38
C LEU A 77 -5.19 35.61 -0.58
N SER A 78 -6.50 35.74 -0.69
CA SER A 78 -7.15 36.75 -1.53
C SER A 78 -6.87 38.18 -1.04
N SER A 79 -7.45 39.18 -1.72
CA SER A 79 -7.42 40.55 -1.26
C SER A 79 -8.09 40.76 0.10
N ASN A 80 -9.01 39.92 0.48
CA ASN A 80 -9.69 39.93 1.78
C ASN A 80 -8.96 39.08 2.84
N GLY A 81 -7.88 38.38 2.47
CA GLY A 81 -7.12 37.52 3.38
C GLY A 81 -7.72 36.14 3.57
N ASP A 82 -8.61 35.70 2.68
CA ASP A 82 -9.25 34.40 2.73
C ASP A 82 -8.65 33.39 1.70
N LEU A 83 -8.80 32.12 2.00
CA LEU A 83 -8.45 31.01 1.12
C LEU A 83 -9.42 29.85 1.35
N SER A 84 -10.02 29.35 0.27
CA SER A 84 -10.86 28.17 0.30
C SER A 84 -10.15 26.98 -0.35
N LEU A 85 -10.15 25.84 0.36
CA LEU A 85 -9.63 24.57 -0.10
C LEU A 85 -10.76 23.54 -0.18
N THR A 86 -10.80 22.74 -1.21
CA THR A 86 -11.81 21.69 -1.37
C THR A 86 -11.10 20.35 -1.55
N THR A 87 -11.55 19.34 -0.80
CA THR A 87 -11.06 17.96 -0.89
C THR A 87 -11.72 17.20 -2.04
N GLY A 88 -11.19 16.03 -2.35
CA GLY A 88 -11.74 15.10 -3.33
C GLY A 88 -13.09 14.48 -2.93
N THR A 89 -13.56 13.55 -3.75
CA THR A 89 -14.72 12.73 -3.43
C THR A 89 -14.39 11.80 -2.25
N ASN A 90 -15.34 11.63 -1.33
CA ASN A 90 -15.18 10.82 -0.12
C ASN A 90 -14.08 11.31 0.84
N GLU A 91 -13.72 12.58 0.75
CA GLU A 91 -12.77 13.22 1.64
C GLU A 91 -13.39 14.40 2.39
N THR A 92 -13.00 14.56 3.64
CA THR A 92 -13.41 15.70 4.47
C THR A 92 -12.25 16.19 5.34
N PHE A 93 -12.14 17.48 5.52
CA PHE A 93 -11.24 18.07 6.51
C PHE A 93 -11.69 17.70 7.92
N ALA A 94 -10.73 17.41 8.80
CA ALA A 94 -10.99 17.19 10.22
C ALA A 94 -11.56 18.46 10.88
N SER A 95 -12.26 18.31 12.00
CA SER A 95 -12.67 19.45 12.83
C SER A 95 -11.44 20.18 13.37
N LEU A 96 -11.59 21.49 13.65
CA LEU A 96 -10.49 22.29 14.15
C LEU A 96 -9.92 21.71 15.46
N ASN A 97 -8.66 21.30 15.39
CA ASN A 97 -7.84 20.90 16.52
C ASN A 97 -6.39 21.32 16.23
N ASN A 98 -5.64 21.69 17.24
CA ASN A 98 -4.26 22.13 17.09
C ASN A 98 -3.33 21.05 16.53
N ASP A 99 -3.66 19.79 16.76
CA ASP A 99 -2.87 18.65 16.26
C ASP A 99 -3.13 18.35 14.78
N ASP A 100 -4.28 18.83 14.25
CA ASP A 100 -4.72 18.54 12.89
C ASP A 100 -4.34 19.60 11.86
N TYR A 101 -3.97 20.79 12.32
CA TYR A 101 -3.72 21.92 11.41
C TYR A 101 -2.49 22.72 11.79
N SER A 102 -1.78 23.16 10.76
CA SER A 102 -0.73 24.18 10.87
C SER A 102 -0.73 25.04 9.62
N VAL A 103 -0.82 26.35 9.78
CA VAL A 103 -0.75 27.32 8.67
C VAL A 103 0.45 28.23 8.88
N THR A 104 1.37 28.21 7.91
CA THR A 104 2.66 28.94 7.99
C THR A 104 2.77 29.90 6.83
N ILE A 105 3.21 31.13 7.08
CA ILE A 105 3.48 32.14 6.06
C ILE A 105 4.76 31.75 5.30
N MET A 106 4.67 31.55 3.98
CA MET A 106 5.79 31.29 3.07
C MET A 106 6.35 32.55 2.46
N SER A 107 5.48 33.52 2.14
CA SER A 107 5.86 34.88 1.69
C SER A 107 4.81 35.87 2.08
N THR A 108 5.22 37.09 2.40
CA THR A 108 4.31 38.18 2.72
C THR A 108 3.78 38.82 1.44
N GLY A 109 2.48 39.22 1.49
CA GLY A 109 1.82 39.95 0.44
C GLY A 109 1.69 41.45 0.77
N ALA A 110 0.68 42.11 0.19
CA ALA A 110 0.41 43.54 0.39
C ALA A 110 -0.17 43.90 1.78
N GLY A 111 -0.71 42.90 2.52
CA GLY A 111 -1.38 43.12 3.79
C GLY A 111 -0.47 43.54 4.96
N GLY A 112 0.79 43.27 4.92
CA GLY A 112 1.79 43.79 5.85
C GLY A 112 1.80 43.22 7.28
N THR A 113 0.94 42.26 7.61
CA THR A 113 0.87 41.64 8.96
C THR A 113 1.53 40.27 8.95
N GLY A 114 2.38 40.02 9.93
CA GLY A 114 3.13 38.74 10.06
C GLY A 114 4.43 38.71 9.26
N ALA A 115 5.25 37.73 9.54
CA ALA A 115 6.55 37.50 8.91
C ALA A 115 6.61 36.09 8.29
N VAL A 116 7.54 35.88 7.36
CA VAL A 116 7.82 34.56 6.79
C VAL A 116 8.25 33.62 7.91
N GLY A 117 7.62 32.46 7.98
CA GLY A 117 7.83 31.45 9.04
C GLY A 117 6.86 31.54 10.22
N ASP A 118 6.07 32.61 10.32
CA ASP A 118 5.05 32.69 11.37
C ASP A 118 3.97 31.64 11.17
N VAL A 119 3.56 31.02 12.28
CA VAL A 119 2.42 30.08 12.35
C VAL A 119 1.18 30.84 12.77
N LEU A 120 0.14 30.78 11.97
CA LEU A 120 -1.09 31.52 12.16
C LEU A 120 -2.04 30.80 13.13
N ASN A 121 -2.64 31.56 14.04
CA ASN A 121 -3.70 31.05 14.90
C ASN A 121 -4.99 30.84 14.08
N LEU A 122 -5.61 29.67 14.24
CA LEU A 122 -6.83 29.29 13.52
C LEU A 122 -8.09 29.41 14.36
N SER A 123 -7.96 29.69 15.65
CA SER A 123 -9.09 29.80 16.57
C SER A 123 -9.61 31.23 16.68
N GLY A 124 -10.94 31.36 16.84
CA GLY A 124 -11.58 32.64 17.06
C GLY A 124 -11.95 33.37 15.74
N ASN A 125 -12.03 34.67 15.83
CA ASN A 125 -12.40 35.55 14.72
C ASN A 125 -11.20 36.41 14.29
N ASN A 126 -11.20 36.82 13.01
CA ASN A 126 -10.27 37.79 12.48
C ASN A 126 -10.58 39.22 13.02
N HIS A 127 -9.83 40.22 12.60
CA HIS A 127 -10.00 41.60 13.06
C HIS A 127 -11.28 42.25 12.54
N GLU A 128 -11.93 41.68 11.54
CA GLU A 128 -13.19 42.12 10.94
C GLU A 128 -14.42 41.51 11.64
N GLY A 129 -14.19 40.49 12.47
CA GLY A 129 -15.21 39.79 13.24
C GLY A 129 -15.67 38.46 12.64
N ASP A 130 -15.08 38.03 11.51
CA ASP A 130 -15.40 36.80 10.83
C ASP A 130 -14.60 35.62 11.37
N ALA A 131 -15.19 34.41 11.36
CA ALA A 131 -14.52 33.22 11.84
C ALA A 131 -13.31 32.85 10.96
N ILE A 132 -12.15 32.69 11.59
CA ILE A 132 -10.90 32.34 10.87
C ILE A 132 -10.97 30.99 10.21
N PHE A 133 -11.63 30.01 10.85
CA PHE A 133 -11.73 28.65 10.38
C PHE A 133 -13.19 28.25 10.18
N THR A 134 -13.56 27.86 8.96
CA THR A 134 -14.91 27.40 8.66
C THR A 134 -14.90 26.14 7.80
N LEU A 135 -15.66 25.13 8.22
CA LEU A 135 -15.91 23.93 7.44
C LEU A 135 -17.30 24.00 6.80
N SER A 136 -17.37 23.70 5.51
CA SER A 136 -18.62 23.70 4.73
C SER A 136 -18.61 22.59 3.67
N GLY A 137 -19.62 22.61 2.79
CA GLY A 137 -19.75 21.65 1.70
C GLY A 137 -20.71 20.49 2.00
N SER A 138 -20.83 19.58 1.06
CA SER A 138 -21.63 18.36 1.19
C SER A 138 -20.80 17.15 0.75
N PRO A 139 -20.42 16.27 1.69
CA PRO A 139 -20.66 16.33 3.14
C PRO A 139 -19.98 17.53 3.82
N THR A 140 -20.44 17.89 5.03
CA THR A 140 -19.82 18.94 5.83
C THR A 140 -18.34 18.62 6.07
N GLY A 141 -17.47 19.62 5.85
CA GLY A 141 -16.02 19.43 5.95
C GLY A 141 -15.33 19.18 4.62
N ARG A 142 -16.08 19.10 3.50
CA ARG A 142 -15.46 18.97 2.17
C ARG A 142 -14.73 20.24 1.75
N THR A 143 -15.14 21.38 2.24
CA THR A 143 -14.51 22.68 1.99
C THR A 143 -14.04 23.30 3.30
N LEU A 144 -12.76 23.64 3.35
CA LEU A 144 -12.15 24.45 4.41
C LEU A 144 -11.98 25.86 3.90
N THR A 145 -12.52 26.83 4.62
CA THR A 145 -12.25 28.26 4.40
C THR A 145 -11.45 28.80 5.58
N LEU A 146 -10.31 29.39 5.27
CA LEU A 146 -9.46 30.13 6.20
C LEU A 146 -9.60 31.62 5.88
N ASP A 147 -9.95 32.44 6.85
CA ASP A 147 -10.14 33.89 6.71
C ASP A 147 -9.37 34.63 7.79
N PHE A 148 -8.22 35.17 7.43
CA PHE A 148 -7.37 35.95 8.35
C PHE A 148 -7.63 37.46 8.27
N GLY A 149 -8.54 37.86 7.38
CA GLY A 149 -8.88 39.28 7.14
C GLY A 149 -7.87 40.01 6.23
N ALA A 150 -8.27 41.21 5.76
CA ALA A 150 -7.56 41.98 4.75
C ALA A 150 -6.08 42.33 5.11
N ASN A 151 -5.73 42.29 6.39
CA ASN A 151 -4.36 42.52 6.87
C ASN A 151 -3.38 41.43 6.39
N PHE A 152 -3.88 40.29 5.90
CA PHE A 152 -3.09 39.18 5.32
C PHE A 152 -3.20 39.09 3.80
N ASN A 153 -3.70 40.13 3.14
CA ASN A 153 -3.86 40.21 1.69
C ASN A 153 -2.60 39.75 0.95
N GLY A 154 -2.75 38.80 0.04
CA GLY A 154 -1.72 38.34 -0.86
C GLY A 154 -0.61 37.51 -0.23
N HIS A 155 -0.73 37.12 1.04
CA HIS A 155 0.23 36.23 1.68
C HIS A 155 0.15 34.84 1.04
N LYS A 156 1.31 34.25 0.77
CA LYS A 156 1.39 32.84 0.38
C LYS A 156 1.57 32.00 1.63
N VAL A 157 0.72 31.02 1.82
CA VAL A 157 0.69 30.17 3.01
C VAL A 157 0.85 28.70 2.64
N LYS A 158 1.53 27.95 3.52
CA LYS A 158 1.53 26.50 3.52
C LYS A 158 0.59 26.02 4.62
N ILE A 159 -0.35 25.17 4.27
CA ILE A 159 -1.31 24.57 5.18
C ILE A 159 -1.00 23.10 5.29
N LEU A 160 -0.75 22.60 6.49
CA LEU A 160 -0.78 21.19 6.82
C LEU A 160 -2.15 20.91 7.43
N ALA A 161 -2.90 19.98 6.87
CA ALA A 161 -4.24 19.66 7.31
C ALA A 161 -4.45 18.16 7.37
N THR A 162 -5.18 17.70 8.40
CA THR A 162 -5.69 16.32 8.45
C THR A 162 -6.96 16.22 7.61
N VAL A 163 -6.95 15.25 6.70
CA VAL A 163 -8.08 14.91 5.84
C VAL A 163 -8.50 13.49 6.14
N THR A 164 -9.77 13.30 6.45
CA THR A 164 -10.37 11.97 6.59
C THR A 164 -10.76 11.46 5.21
N ARG A 165 -10.26 10.30 4.85
CA ARG A 165 -10.61 9.59 3.63
C ARG A 165 -11.57 8.46 3.96
N SER A 166 -12.73 8.46 3.32
CA SER A 166 -13.79 7.46 3.53
C SER A 166 -13.98 6.64 2.27
N VAL A 167 -14.29 5.35 2.43
CA VAL A 167 -14.49 4.43 1.30
C VAL A 167 -13.29 4.49 0.33
N ALA A 168 -12.09 4.37 0.89
CA ALA A 168 -10.85 4.42 0.14
C ALA A 168 -10.77 3.22 -0.83
N PRO A 169 -10.51 3.43 -2.13
CA PRO A 169 -10.40 2.33 -3.09
C PRO A 169 -9.05 1.64 -3.00
N SER A 170 -9.05 0.32 -3.17
CA SER A 170 -7.80 -0.43 -3.36
C SER A 170 -7.17 -0.12 -4.72
N LYS A 171 -5.82 -0.17 -4.76
CA LYS A 171 -5.03 -0.09 -5.99
C LYS A 171 -5.02 -1.43 -6.70
N SER A 172 -4.91 -1.43 -8.03
CA SER A 172 -4.61 -2.64 -8.79
C SER A 172 -3.11 -2.78 -9.03
N LYS A 173 -2.64 -4.02 -9.13
CA LYS A 173 -1.32 -4.35 -9.66
C LYS A 173 -1.46 -5.01 -11.03
N THR A 174 -0.48 -4.83 -11.89
CA THR A 174 -0.38 -5.55 -13.17
C THR A 174 1.01 -6.13 -13.26
N LEU A 175 1.11 -7.44 -13.45
CA LEU A 175 2.39 -8.10 -13.66
C LEU A 175 2.85 -7.87 -15.10
N ASN A 176 4.06 -7.33 -15.24
CA ASN A 176 4.74 -7.13 -16.51
C ASN A 176 5.89 -8.15 -16.55
N GLU A 177 5.69 -9.21 -17.32
CA GLU A 177 6.64 -10.30 -17.44
C GLU A 177 7.65 -10.05 -18.57
N ASP A 178 8.81 -10.74 -18.51
CA ASP A 178 9.85 -10.76 -19.55
C ASP A 178 10.33 -9.37 -19.99
N GLN A 179 10.45 -8.46 -19.04
CA GLN A 179 10.95 -7.11 -19.31
C GLN A 179 12.46 -7.09 -19.39
N THR A 180 13.01 -6.49 -20.42
CA THR A 180 14.44 -6.51 -20.67
C THR A 180 15.09 -5.13 -20.49
N LEU A 181 16.25 -5.09 -19.86
CA LEU A 181 17.08 -3.91 -19.70
C LEU A 181 18.48 -4.17 -20.26
N GLN A 182 18.84 -3.42 -21.30
CA GLN A 182 20.22 -3.41 -21.83
C GLN A 182 21.09 -2.43 -21.03
N VAL A 183 22.11 -2.95 -20.37
CA VAL A 183 23.08 -2.13 -19.62
C VAL A 183 24.39 -2.08 -20.40
N SER A 184 24.70 -0.90 -20.94
CA SER A 184 25.88 -0.69 -21.79
C SER A 184 27.02 0.05 -21.09
N THR A 185 26.72 0.76 -19.98
CA THR A 185 27.72 1.60 -19.29
C THR A 185 28.64 0.75 -18.43
N GLN A 186 29.90 0.64 -18.82
CA GLN A 186 30.92 -0.15 -18.11
C GLN A 186 31.04 0.22 -16.63
N ALA A 187 31.09 1.52 -16.30
CA ALA A 187 31.22 1.97 -14.92
C ALA A 187 30.06 1.50 -14.03
N THR A 188 28.82 1.48 -14.56
CA THR A 188 27.64 0.96 -13.87
C THR A 188 27.77 -0.54 -13.60
N ILE A 189 28.21 -1.31 -14.60
CA ILE A 189 28.38 -2.76 -14.48
C ILE A 189 29.49 -3.08 -13.48
N GLU A 190 30.62 -2.38 -13.55
CA GLU A 190 31.77 -2.57 -12.65
C GLU A 190 31.49 -2.13 -11.20
N SER A 191 30.51 -1.26 -10.97
CA SER A 191 30.05 -0.88 -9.61
C SER A 191 29.50 -2.07 -8.85
N GLY A 192 28.96 -3.08 -9.57
CA GLY A 192 28.33 -4.25 -8.99
C GLY A 192 26.92 -4.01 -8.45
N VAL A 193 26.36 -2.80 -8.62
CA VAL A 193 24.98 -2.45 -8.27
C VAL A 193 24.31 -1.81 -9.49
N ILE A 194 23.26 -2.43 -10.00
CA ILE A 194 22.58 -2.01 -11.22
C ILE A 194 21.11 -1.79 -10.92
N GLY A 195 20.64 -0.54 -11.06
CA GLY A 195 19.22 -0.20 -10.97
C GLY A 195 18.45 -0.73 -12.18
N LEU A 196 17.27 -1.31 -11.93
CA LEU A 196 16.39 -1.85 -12.98
C LEU A 196 15.44 -0.80 -13.55
N GLY A 197 15.40 0.40 -12.95
CA GLY A 197 14.56 1.50 -13.40
C GLY A 197 13.06 1.31 -13.13
N LYS A 198 12.68 0.23 -12.47
CA LYS A 198 11.31 -0.08 -12.07
C LYS A 198 11.26 -0.36 -10.58
N ALA A 199 10.17 0.02 -9.94
CA ALA A 199 9.87 -0.35 -8.58
C ALA A 199 9.10 -1.68 -8.55
N ASP A 200 9.04 -2.30 -7.37
CA ASP A 200 8.24 -3.51 -7.10
C ASP A 200 8.56 -4.67 -8.05
N ILE A 201 9.84 -5.04 -8.08
CA ILE A 201 10.32 -6.16 -8.90
C ILE A 201 9.79 -7.46 -8.31
N ASN A 202 9.14 -8.26 -9.15
CA ASN A 202 8.62 -9.58 -8.78
C ASN A 202 9.71 -10.66 -8.87
N ALA A 203 10.43 -10.72 -9.98
CA ALA A 203 11.44 -11.74 -10.23
C ALA A 203 12.62 -11.22 -11.07
N LEU A 204 13.79 -11.78 -10.83
CA LEU A 204 14.94 -11.70 -11.72
C LEU A 204 15.00 -13.00 -12.52
N ASN A 205 14.66 -12.94 -13.81
CA ASN A 205 14.61 -14.13 -14.65
C ASN A 205 16.00 -14.53 -15.12
N LYS A 206 16.69 -13.62 -15.83
CA LYS A 206 17.99 -13.88 -16.43
C LYS A 206 18.89 -12.65 -16.46
N VAL A 207 20.20 -12.89 -16.41
CA VAL A 207 21.24 -11.88 -16.69
C VAL A 207 22.22 -12.48 -17.67
N TYR A 208 22.21 -11.97 -18.89
CA TYR A 208 23.13 -12.41 -19.95
C TYR A 208 24.27 -11.42 -20.09
N MET A 209 25.50 -11.92 -20.30
CA MET A 209 26.71 -11.12 -20.43
C MET A 209 27.31 -11.27 -21.84
N ALA A 210 27.47 -10.16 -22.54
CA ALA A 210 28.20 -10.10 -23.80
C ALA A 210 29.71 -10.37 -23.60
N PRO A 211 30.44 -10.73 -24.66
CA PRO A 211 31.88 -11.03 -24.55
C PRO A 211 32.73 -9.81 -24.16
N ASP A 212 32.22 -8.60 -24.44
CA ASP A 212 32.93 -7.32 -24.20
C ASP A 212 31.95 -6.15 -23.97
N PHE A 213 32.50 -4.96 -23.69
CA PHE A 213 31.71 -3.74 -23.49
C PHE A 213 31.36 -2.98 -24.80
N SER A 214 31.72 -3.51 -25.97
CA SER A 214 31.38 -2.93 -27.27
C SER A 214 30.19 -3.62 -27.92
N THR A 215 29.90 -4.86 -27.53
CA THR A 215 28.83 -5.71 -28.08
C THR A 215 27.61 -5.69 -27.16
N ASP A 216 26.43 -5.47 -27.70
CA ASP A 216 25.19 -5.59 -26.94
C ASP A 216 24.91 -7.03 -26.53
N ALA A 217 24.48 -7.20 -25.28
CA ALA A 217 24.14 -8.52 -24.77
C ALA A 217 22.82 -9.03 -25.38
N THR A 218 22.75 -10.32 -25.63
CA THR A 218 21.57 -11.02 -26.17
C THR A 218 21.32 -12.28 -25.37
N THR A 219 20.14 -12.89 -25.53
CA THR A 219 19.76 -14.15 -24.86
C THR A 219 20.61 -15.35 -25.24
N SER A 220 21.43 -15.25 -26.32
CA SER A 220 22.38 -16.28 -26.72
C SER A 220 23.74 -16.19 -26.01
N HIS A 221 23.99 -15.12 -25.26
CA HIS A 221 25.22 -14.92 -24.53
C HIS A 221 25.25 -15.69 -23.20
N THR A 222 26.36 -15.60 -22.48
CA THR A 222 26.57 -16.34 -21.24
C THR A 222 25.59 -15.90 -20.17
N ASP A 223 24.83 -16.84 -19.60
CA ASP A 223 23.99 -16.61 -18.43
C ASP A 223 24.85 -16.52 -17.17
N ILE A 224 24.76 -15.40 -16.47
CA ILE A 224 25.47 -15.10 -15.22
C ILE A 224 24.51 -14.71 -14.09
N THR A 225 23.24 -15.12 -14.17
CA THR A 225 22.19 -14.80 -13.19
C THR A 225 22.59 -15.19 -11.77
N ASP A 226 23.31 -16.32 -11.61
CA ASP A 226 23.80 -16.82 -10.31
C ASP A 226 24.76 -15.89 -9.57
N ARG A 227 25.32 -14.90 -10.28
CA ARG A 227 26.25 -13.93 -9.71
C ARG A 227 25.57 -12.79 -8.96
N PHE A 228 24.26 -12.61 -9.11
CA PHE A 228 23.53 -11.47 -8.58
C PHE A 228 22.50 -11.87 -7.53
N ASP A 229 22.30 -10.97 -6.56
CA ASP A 229 21.14 -10.95 -5.67
C ASP A 229 20.18 -9.88 -6.16
N LEU A 230 18.89 -10.18 -6.09
CA LEU A 230 17.82 -9.24 -6.36
C LEU A 230 17.50 -8.44 -5.08
N ASP A 231 17.50 -7.12 -5.19
CA ASP A 231 16.82 -6.21 -4.28
C ASP A 231 15.55 -5.72 -5.01
N ASN A 232 14.39 -6.22 -4.61
CA ASN A 232 13.13 -5.98 -5.30
C ASN A 232 12.61 -4.53 -5.18
N GLY A 233 13.30 -3.68 -4.41
CA GLY A 233 12.92 -2.29 -4.21
C GLY A 233 11.91 -2.07 -3.09
N GLN A 234 11.36 -3.09 -2.47
CA GLN A 234 10.42 -2.90 -1.36
C GLN A 234 11.15 -2.39 -0.11
N ARG A 235 10.55 -1.41 0.59
CA ARG A 235 11.02 -0.82 1.85
C ARG A 235 9.85 -0.76 2.83
N ASP A 236 10.15 -0.47 4.08
CA ASP A 236 9.13 -0.41 5.14
C ASP A 236 8.02 0.60 4.86
N ASN A 237 8.32 1.70 4.18
CA ASN A 237 7.42 2.83 3.99
C ASN A 237 7.20 3.26 2.53
N PHE A 238 7.88 2.63 1.56
CA PHE A 238 7.70 2.93 0.13
C PHE A 238 8.24 1.81 -0.77
N TYR A 239 7.88 1.86 -2.05
CA TYR A 239 8.48 1.04 -3.10
C TYR A 239 9.56 1.84 -3.82
N ASP A 240 10.83 1.47 -3.60
CA ASP A 240 12.01 2.05 -4.25
C ASP A 240 12.26 1.37 -5.61
N ILE A 241 13.15 1.93 -6.39
CA ILE A 241 13.66 1.29 -7.60
C ILE A 241 14.39 0.01 -7.24
N GLY A 242 13.96 -1.10 -7.85
CA GLY A 242 14.64 -2.38 -7.71
C GLY A 242 16.01 -2.39 -8.36
N ARG A 243 16.89 -3.24 -7.86
CA ARG A 243 18.26 -3.35 -8.34
C ARG A 243 18.80 -4.76 -8.20
N ILE A 244 19.79 -5.09 -9.00
CA ILE A 244 20.60 -6.29 -8.78
C ILE A 244 21.95 -5.90 -8.19
N LYS A 245 22.44 -6.76 -7.29
CA LYS A 245 23.71 -6.56 -6.58
C LYS A 245 24.63 -7.76 -6.83
N LEU A 246 25.87 -7.51 -7.23
CA LEU A 246 26.85 -8.58 -7.40
C LEU A 246 27.13 -9.26 -6.06
N LYS A 247 26.94 -10.55 -5.99
CA LYS A 247 27.23 -11.36 -4.80
C LYS A 247 28.70 -11.28 -4.39
N LYS A 248 28.94 -11.20 -3.11
CA LYS A 248 30.29 -11.17 -2.56
C LYS A 248 31.09 -12.39 -3.01
N GLY A 249 32.28 -12.14 -3.61
CA GLY A 249 33.17 -13.20 -4.08
C GLY A 249 32.89 -13.72 -5.50
N LYS A 250 31.85 -13.24 -6.17
CA LYS A 250 31.61 -13.55 -7.57
C LYS A 250 32.43 -12.65 -8.50
N LEU A 251 32.77 -13.17 -9.68
CA LEU A 251 33.51 -12.44 -10.69
C LEU A 251 32.67 -11.28 -11.25
N LYS A 252 33.28 -10.10 -11.34
CA LYS A 252 32.68 -8.94 -12.01
C LYS A 252 32.42 -9.26 -13.48
N PRO A 253 31.29 -8.76 -14.02
CA PRO A 253 31.04 -8.87 -15.46
C PRO A 253 32.12 -8.13 -16.27
N THR A 254 32.47 -8.70 -17.42
CA THR A 254 33.49 -8.19 -18.35
C THR A 254 32.91 -7.71 -19.68
N GLY A 255 31.60 -7.59 -19.78
CA GLY A 255 30.88 -7.14 -20.96
C GLY A 255 29.54 -6.51 -20.61
N ARG A 256 28.84 -6.01 -21.64
CA ARG A 256 27.50 -5.46 -21.50
C ARG A 256 26.54 -6.52 -20.99
N LEU A 257 25.46 -6.08 -20.33
CA LEU A 257 24.48 -6.97 -19.75
C LEU A 257 23.09 -6.76 -20.39
N LEU A 258 22.38 -7.87 -20.61
CA LEU A 258 20.95 -7.89 -20.83
C LEU A 258 20.31 -8.53 -19.61
N ILE A 259 19.47 -7.76 -18.90
CA ILE A 259 18.79 -8.20 -17.69
C ILE A 259 17.34 -8.42 -18.02
N ASP A 260 16.81 -9.60 -17.71
CA ASP A 260 15.43 -10.01 -17.89
C ASP A 260 14.78 -10.17 -16.53
N PHE A 261 13.66 -9.48 -16.29
CA PHE A 261 12.99 -9.40 -15.01
C PHE A 261 11.50 -9.11 -15.15
N ASP A 262 10.75 -9.45 -14.11
CA ASP A 262 9.32 -9.15 -13.99
C ASP A 262 9.09 -8.10 -12.89
N PHE A 263 8.10 -7.22 -13.09
CA PHE A 263 7.74 -6.23 -12.09
C PHE A 263 6.23 -5.96 -12.07
N PHE A 264 5.73 -5.46 -10.93
CA PHE A 264 4.37 -4.98 -10.82
C PHE A 264 4.29 -3.49 -11.13
N SER A 265 3.44 -3.11 -12.09
CA SER A 265 2.99 -1.73 -12.22
C SER A 265 1.76 -1.51 -11.36
N HIS A 266 1.61 -0.28 -10.85
CA HIS A 266 0.57 0.09 -9.90
C HIS A 266 -0.50 0.95 -10.56
N GLY A 267 -1.77 0.60 -10.35
CA GLY A 267 -2.91 1.41 -10.72
C GLY A 267 -3.20 2.53 -9.73
N THR A 268 -4.30 3.24 -9.95
CA THR A 268 -4.79 4.29 -9.05
C THR A 268 -5.52 3.68 -7.87
N GLY A 269 -5.55 4.40 -6.74
CA GLY A 269 -6.19 3.98 -5.49
C GLY A 269 -5.35 4.43 -4.30
N ASP A 270 -5.67 3.92 -3.11
CA ASP A 270 -5.07 4.39 -1.87
C ASP A 270 -4.16 3.37 -1.21
N TYR A 271 -4.48 2.10 -1.28
CA TYR A 271 -3.75 1.02 -0.65
C TYR A 271 -3.81 -0.25 -1.51
N PHE A 272 -2.95 -1.22 -1.21
CA PHE A 272 -3.01 -2.57 -1.77
C PHE A 272 -3.58 -3.54 -0.74
N ASP A 273 -4.31 -4.52 -1.22
CA ASP A 273 -4.83 -5.67 -0.50
C ASP A 273 -4.75 -6.93 -1.37
N ILE A 274 -5.41 -7.99 -0.99
CA ILE A 274 -5.44 -9.24 -1.77
C ILE A 274 -6.08 -9.04 -3.15
N ASP A 275 -7.10 -8.19 -3.27
CA ASP A 275 -7.76 -7.94 -4.55
C ASP A 275 -6.88 -7.16 -5.53
N SER A 276 -5.86 -6.46 -5.04
CA SER A 276 -4.83 -5.84 -5.88
C SER A 276 -4.08 -6.86 -6.74
N TYR A 277 -4.00 -8.10 -6.30
CA TYR A 277 -3.33 -9.22 -6.98
C TYR A 277 -4.29 -10.15 -7.72
N SER A 278 -5.62 -9.93 -7.61
CA SER A 278 -6.65 -10.79 -8.19
C SER A 278 -6.54 -10.84 -9.71
N GLY A 279 -6.45 -12.05 -10.27
CA GLY A 279 -6.27 -12.26 -11.70
C GLY A 279 -4.87 -11.93 -12.23
N VAL A 280 -3.93 -11.58 -11.36
CA VAL A 280 -2.54 -11.25 -11.69
C VAL A 280 -1.61 -12.39 -11.29
N VAL A 281 -1.73 -12.85 -10.04
CA VAL A 281 -1.03 -14.02 -9.51
C VAL A 281 -2.00 -14.86 -8.67
N ASP A 282 -1.71 -16.15 -8.53
CA ASP A 282 -2.48 -17.01 -7.63
C ASP A 282 -2.25 -16.59 -6.16
N TYR A 283 -3.24 -16.85 -5.32
CA TYR A 283 -3.21 -16.49 -3.89
C TYR A 283 -1.92 -16.93 -3.17
N GLU A 284 -1.45 -18.12 -3.46
CA GLU A 284 -0.24 -18.70 -2.88
C GLU A 284 1.05 -18.04 -3.37
N ASN A 285 1.00 -17.36 -4.53
CA ASN A 285 2.14 -16.68 -5.15
C ASN A 285 2.17 -15.17 -4.88
N VAL A 286 1.22 -14.65 -4.09
CA VAL A 286 1.29 -13.25 -3.62
C VAL A 286 2.55 -13.07 -2.80
N PRO A 287 3.39 -12.04 -3.10
CA PRO A 287 4.66 -11.85 -2.43
C PRO A 287 4.52 -11.62 -0.93
N SER A 288 5.56 -11.96 -0.19
CA SER A 288 5.78 -11.48 1.18
C SER A 288 6.84 -10.38 1.19
N TYR A 289 6.79 -9.54 2.21
CA TYR A 289 7.80 -8.53 2.47
C TYR A 289 8.41 -8.74 3.86
N THR A 290 9.73 -8.71 3.95
CA THR A 290 10.43 -8.75 5.23
C THR A 290 11.01 -7.38 5.51
N SER A 291 10.62 -6.78 6.65
CA SER A 291 11.12 -5.48 7.07
C SER A 291 12.64 -5.51 7.28
N ASP A 292 13.34 -4.60 6.63
CA ASP A 292 14.78 -4.41 6.81
C ASP A 292 15.11 -3.89 8.22
N THR A 293 14.16 -3.21 8.86
CA THR A 293 14.35 -2.56 10.17
C THR A 293 14.05 -3.51 11.32
N THR A 294 12.93 -4.23 11.26
CA THR A 294 12.45 -5.07 12.37
C THR A 294 12.66 -6.56 12.15
N GLY A 295 12.88 -6.99 10.88
CA GLY A 295 12.90 -8.40 10.49
C GLY A 295 11.51 -9.05 10.48
N GLU A 296 10.44 -8.31 10.68
CA GLU A 296 9.07 -8.80 10.64
C GLU A 296 8.68 -9.16 9.21
N ILE A 297 7.97 -10.29 9.05
CA ILE A 297 7.47 -10.76 7.75
C ILE A 297 6.00 -10.33 7.61
N PHE A 298 5.71 -9.69 6.49
CA PHE A 298 4.38 -9.29 6.06
C PHE A 298 3.96 -10.13 4.86
N GLU A 299 2.98 -11.00 5.04
CA GLU A 299 2.30 -11.67 3.95
C GLU A 299 1.36 -10.65 3.28
N LEU A 300 1.75 -10.10 2.13
CA LEU A 300 1.03 -8.97 1.51
C LEU A 300 -0.41 -9.33 1.14
N ARG A 301 -0.74 -10.61 1.01
CA ARG A 301 -2.10 -11.11 0.85
C ARG A 301 -3.01 -10.89 2.06
N ASP A 302 -2.42 -10.76 3.27
CA ASP A 302 -3.13 -10.61 4.55
C ASP A 302 -2.87 -9.23 5.17
N CYS A 303 -2.53 -8.24 4.35
CA CYS A 303 -2.17 -6.90 4.78
C CYS A 303 -2.97 -5.82 4.04
N LEU A 304 -3.05 -4.65 4.65
CA LEU A 304 -3.33 -3.38 3.97
C LEU A 304 -1.98 -2.66 3.78
N ASP A 305 -1.62 -2.38 2.55
CA ASP A 305 -0.33 -1.79 2.20
C ASP A 305 -0.53 -0.39 1.62
N PHE A 306 -0.16 0.62 2.39
CA PHE A 306 -0.27 2.04 2.04
C PHE A 306 1.02 2.63 1.49
N ARG A 307 2.00 1.80 1.15
CA ARG A 307 3.28 2.29 0.65
C ARG A 307 3.13 2.96 -0.71
N PRO A 308 3.61 4.21 -0.85
CA PRO A 308 3.71 4.87 -2.14
C PRO A 308 4.85 4.27 -2.97
N ARG A 309 4.83 4.53 -4.26
CA ARG A 309 5.89 4.14 -5.19
C ARG A 309 6.70 5.38 -5.61
N VAL A 310 8.02 5.26 -5.69
CA VAL A 310 8.84 6.27 -6.36
C VAL A 310 8.41 6.43 -7.83
N ASP A 311 8.58 7.61 -8.39
CA ASP A 311 8.37 7.82 -9.82
C ASP A 311 9.41 7.03 -10.62
N ASP A 312 8.94 6.01 -11.31
CA ASP A 312 9.71 5.16 -12.22
C ASP A 312 9.25 5.27 -13.67
N ALA A 313 8.38 6.24 -13.97
CA ALA A 313 7.85 6.48 -15.31
C ALA A 313 8.86 7.19 -16.21
N SER A 314 9.84 7.90 -15.62
CA SER A 314 10.91 8.54 -16.37
C SER A 314 11.88 7.52 -16.95
N THR A 315 12.63 7.92 -17.95
CA THR A 315 13.58 7.10 -18.71
C THR A 315 14.46 6.27 -17.78
N ILE A 316 14.44 4.95 -17.96
CA ILE A 316 15.26 4.02 -17.19
C ILE A 316 16.72 4.46 -17.26
N ASN A 317 17.25 4.88 -16.14
CA ASN A 317 18.67 5.11 -16.00
C ASN A 317 19.27 3.98 -15.19
N SER A 318 20.03 3.10 -15.84
CA SER A 318 20.61 1.90 -15.23
C SER A 318 21.58 2.19 -14.07
N GLY A 319 22.00 3.43 -13.87
CA GLY A 319 22.97 3.79 -12.85
C GLY A 319 22.37 4.40 -11.58
N ASN A 320 21.52 5.37 -11.75
CA ASN A 320 20.85 6.08 -10.66
C ASN A 320 19.46 6.44 -11.14
N ALA A 321 18.48 5.67 -10.77
CA ALA A 321 17.10 6.06 -11.00
C ALA A 321 16.83 7.38 -10.25
N ASP A 322 16.24 8.31 -10.96
CA ASP A 322 15.73 9.51 -10.33
C ASP A 322 14.64 9.11 -9.34
N ARG A 323 15.00 9.13 -8.07
CA ARG A 323 14.08 8.91 -6.96
C ARG A 323 13.34 10.20 -6.70
N SER A 324 12.43 10.55 -7.60
CA SER A 324 11.59 11.70 -7.36
C SER A 324 10.24 11.30 -6.81
N TYR A 325 9.80 12.06 -5.85
CA TYR A 325 8.43 12.10 -5.37
C TYR A 325 7.89 13.47 -5.77
N ASP A 326 7.34 13.57 -6.96
CA ASP A 326 6.78 14.82 -7.44
C ASP A 326 5.37 15.09 -6.93
N GLY A 327 4.79 14.13 -6.19
CA GLY A 327 3.44 14.22 -5.64
C GLY A 327 2.35 14.01 -6.68
N SER A 328 2.67 13.39 -7.82
CA SER A 328 1.71 13.09 -8.87
C SER A 328 1.76 11.62 -9.29
N GLY A 329 0.66 11.10 -9.81
CA GLY A 329 0.58 9.73 -10.34
C GLY A 329 0.97 8.67 -9.32
N ALA A 330 1.96 7.84 -9.64
CA ALA A 330 2.40 6.74 -8.78
C ALA A 330 3.13 7.20 -7.51
N SER A 331 3.66 8.41 -7.51
CA SER A 331 4.33 9.03 -6.36
C SER A 331 3.41 9.91 -5.53
N ASP A 332 2.13 9.98 -5.88
CA ASP A 332 1.11 10.60 -5.01
C ASP A 332 0.98 9.78 -3.73
N CYS A 333 1.24 10.42 -2.61
CA CYS A 333 1.49 9.76 -1.34
C CYS A 333 0.64 10.38 -0.26
N ASP A 334 -0.54 9.83 -0.08
CA ASP A 334 -1.33 10.06 1.12
C ASP A 334 -0.90 9.03 2.18
N VAL A 335 0.06 9.41 3.01
CA VAL A 335 0.51 8.56 4.12
C VAL A 335 -0.55 8.59 5.22
N VAL A 336 -0.92 7.41 5.71
CA VAL A 336 -1.82 7.27 6.86
C VAL A 336 -1.25 8.06 8.04
N GLU A 337 -2.09 8.87 8.66
CA GLU A 337 -1.68 9.71 9.78
C GLU A 337 -1.23 8.84 10.96
N PHE A 338 -0.08 9.21 11.50
CA PHE A 338 0.51 8.52 12.63
C PHE A 338 -0.42 8.54 13.87
N ASN A 339 -0.48 7.40 14.58
CA ASN A 339 -1.27 7.21 15.81
C ASN A 339 -2.78 7.45 15.64
N ASN A 340 -3.30 7.33 14.43
CA ASN A 340 -4.72 7.40 14.12
C ASN A 340 -5.31 6.02 13.80
N ASP A 341 -6.66 5.92 13.91
CA ASP A 341 -7.36 4.67 13.64
C ASP A 341 -7.52 4.45 12.13
N VAL A 342 -7.23 3.24 11.68
CA VAL A 342 -7.67 2.74 10.37
C VAL A 342 -8.85 1.82 10.60
N THR A 343 -9.96 2.07 9.91
CA THR A 343 -11.16 1.23 9.98
C THR A 343 -11.38 0.61 8.61
N ALA A 344 -11.57 -0.70 8.56
CA ALA A 344 -11.88 -1.44 7.34
C ALA A 344 -12.85 -2.57 7.63
N ASP A 345 -13.76 -2.84 6.68
CA ASP A 345 -14.55 -4.04 6.66
C ASP A 345 -13.87 -5.04 5.71
N PHE A 346 -13.79 -6.30 6.10
CA PHE A 346 -13.16 -7.33 5.27
C PHE A 346 -13.92 -8.65 5.29
N GLU A 347 -13.77 -9.40 4.21
CA GLU A 347 -14.40 -10.69 4.01
C GLU A 347 -13.36 -11.80 3.94
N TYR A 348 -13.62 -12.92 4.56
CA TYR A 348 -12.74 -14.07 4.51
C TYR A 348 -13.51 -15.38 4.46
N TYR A 349 -12.86 -16.44 3.99
CA TYR A 349 -13.43 -17.78 3.97
C TYR A 349 -13.41 -18.39 5.37
N LEU A 350 -14.51 -18.99 5.75
CA LEU A 350 -14.55 -19.77 6.98
C LEU A 350 -13.78 -21.07 6.82
N PRO A 351 -12.88 -21.39 7.75
CA PRO A 351 -12.20 -22.68 7.76
C PRO A 351 -13.18 -23.83 7.99
N ARG A 352 -12.78 -25.04 7.53
CA ARG A 352 -13.52 -26.26 7.66
C ARG A 352 -12.54 -27.43 7.82
N ILE A 353 -12.87 -28.40 8.64
CA ILE A 353 -12.10 -29.63 8.77
C ILE A 353 -12.86 -30.75 8.08
N ASP A 354 -12.27 -31.35 7.06
CA ASP A 354 -12.82 -32.51 6.36
C ASP A 354 -12.07 -33.79 6.76
N LYS A 355 -12.75 -34.94 6.81
CA LYS A 355 -12.15 -36.25 7.06
C LYS A 355 -12.16 -37.11 5.81
N ILE A 356 -11.03 -37.75 5.55
CA ILE A 356 -10.87 -38.69 4.44
C ILE A 356 -10.92 -40.11 4.98
N PHE A 357 -11.74 -40.95 4.38
CA PHE A 357 -11.93 -42.34 4.72
C PHE A 357 -11.66 -43.23 3.51
N LEU A 358 -11.21 -44.46 3.77
CA LEU A 358 -11.12 -45.52 2.79
C LEU A 358 -12.29 -46.48 3.03
N THR A 359 -13.07 -46.73 1.98
CA THR A 359 -14.21 -47.71 2.00
C THR A 359 -13.67 -49.13 1.92
N ARG A 360 -14.55 -50.11 2.22
CA ARG A 360 -14.22 -51.55 2.07
C ARG A 360 -13.94 -51.96 0.62
N GLN A 361 -14.44 -51.21 -0.33
CA GLN A 361 -14.23 -51.41 -1.76
C GLN A 361 -12.90 -50.86 -2.28
N GLY A 362 -12.17 -50.07 -1.44
CA GLY A 362 -10.92 -49.44 -1.81
C GLY A 362 -11.07 -48.00 -2.33
N ASP A 363 -12.28 -47.43 -2.27
CA ASP A 363 -12.56 -46.08 -2.72
C ASP A 363 -12.34 -45.06 -1.59
N PHE A 364 -11.91 -43.83 -1.95
CA PHE A 364 -11.86 -42.74 -0.99
C PHE A 364 -13.21 -42.06 -0.83
N LYS A 365 -13.59 -41.75 0.41
CA LYS A 365 -14.78 -40.99 0.77
C LYS A 365 -14.40 -39.82 1.66
N VAL A 366 -14.86 -38.62 1.32
CA VAL A 366 -14.66 -37.42 2.11
C VAL A 366 -15.93 -37.11 2.91
N SER A 367 -15.78 -36.95 4.21
CA SER A 367 -16.83 -36.40 5.10
C SER A 367 -16.50 -34.94 5.33
N LYS A 368 -17.34 -34.03 4.81
CA LYS A 368 -17.16 -32.60 4.95
C LYS A 368 -17.66 -32.13 6.31
N GLY A 369 -16.83 -31.36 7.02
CA GLY A 369 -17.23 -30.67 8.24
C GLY A 369 -18.08 -29.44 7.98
N ALA A 370 -18.56 -28.83 9.03
CA ALA A 370 -19.21 -27.51 8.96
C ALA A 370 -18.15 -26.41 8.95
N SER A 371 -18.35 -25.40 8.07
CA SER A 371 -17.51 -24.20 8.10
C SER A 371 -17.88 -23.35 9.31
N ALA A 372 -16.90 -22.98 10.14
CA ALA A 372 -17.06 -22.16 11.34
C ALA A 372 -15.79 -21.36 11.63
N LEU A 373 -15.87 -20.39 12.54
CA LEU A 373 -14.67 -19.65 13.02
C LEU A 373 -13.67 -20.58 13.71
N ASP A 374 -14.22 -21.55 14.48
CA ASP A 374 -13.50 -22.63 15.13
C ASP A 374 -14.16 -23.96 14.66
N PRO A 375 -13.67 -24.55 13.55
CA PRO A 375 -14.34 -25.68 12.94
C PRO A 375 -14.08 -26.98 13.74
N GLU A 376 -15.13 -27.77 13.90
CA GLU A 376 -15.00 -29.10 14.47
C GLU A 376 -14.97 -30.15 13.36
N ALA A 377 -14.13 -31.17 13.57
CA ALA A 377 -14.03 -32.29 12.65
C ALA A 377 -15.32 -33.11 12.65
N PRO A 378 -15.82 -33.56 11.48
CA PRO A 378 -17.01 -34.37 11.39
C PRO A 378 -16.83 -35.72 12.09
N SER A 379 -17.95 -36.34 12.50
CA SER A 379 -17.92 -37.67 13.12
C SER A 379 -17.32 -38.72 12.18
N ASN A 380 -16.71 -39.74 12.74
CA ASN A 380 -16.23 -40.88 11.97
C ASN A 380 -17.38 -41.62 11.33
N ILE A 381 -17.15 -42.15 10.13
CA ILE A 381 -18.13 -42.96 9.41
C ILE A 381 -17.91 -44.42 9.78
N ASP A 382 -18.97 -45.08 10.30
CA ASP A 382 -18.90 -46.49 10.66
C ASP A 382 -18.56 -47.38 9.47
N GLY A 383 -17.69 -48.36 9.71
CA GLY A 383 -17.27 -49.31 8.70
C GLY A 383 -16.29 -48.77 7.64
N HIS A 384 -15.79 -47.58 7.81
CA HIS A 384 -14.74 -46.96 6.96
C HIS A 384 -13.44 -46.80 7.75
N LEU A 385 -12.32 -46.94 7.07
CA LEU A 385 -11.02 -46.68 7.67
C LEU A 385 -10.72 -45.20 7.58
N TYR A 386 -10.51 -44.52 8.72
CA TYR A 386 -10.06 -43.15 8.77
C TYR A 386 -8.62 -43.07 8.25
N ILE A 387 -8.35 -42.11 7.34
CA ILE A 387 -7.04 -41.89 6.72
C ILE A 387 -6.41 -40.60 7.21
N ALA A 388 -7.12 -39.46 7.07
CA ALA A 388 -6.57 -38.13 7.39
C ALA A 388 -7.65 -37.10 7.63
N GLU A 389 -7.28 -36.01 8.29
CA GLU A 389 -7.98 -34.73 8.31
C GLU A 389 -7.26 -33.72 7.39
N MET A 390 -8.02 -32.87 6.75
CA MET A 390 -7.51 -31.76 5.93
C MET A 390 -8.38 -30.50 6.11
#